data_783c88dc608e6e51763d4b2e09d4900f
#
_entry.id   783c88dc608e6e51763d4b2e09d4900f
#
_cell.length_a   1.000
_cell.length_b   1.000
_cell.length_c   1.000
_cell.angle_alpha   90.00
_cell.angle_beta   90.00
_cell.angle_gamma   90.00
#
_symmetry.space_group_name_H-M   'P 1'
#
loop_
_entity.id
_entity.type
_entity.pdbx_description
1 polymer ?
#
loop_
_entity_poly.entity_id
_entity_poly.type
_entity_poly.pdbx_seq_one_letter_code
_entity_poly.pdbx_strand_id
1 'polypeptide(L)'
;MEEKLEPGPVVVNAPSLPKPFRAPFEFRNGWLNLIDAMAFEGMSGSEVFNRTSIHAVEGQLLAEYKESPYGDLGLIVVGKFGADQKEDRRRAAEVFERHAVVMHTFAALEGLIEQIRREAHRV
;
A
#
# COMPACT_ATOMS: atom_id res chain seq x y z
N MET A 1 0.97 -12.93 -19.49
CA MET A 1 1.02 -11.62 -18.84
C MET A 1 2.19 -11.58 -17.87
N GLU A 2 3.00 -10.59 -17.98
CA GLU A 2 4.13 -10.41 -17.05
C GLU A 2 3.70 -9.60 -15.85
N GLU A 3 4.02 -10.12 -14.68
CA GLU A 3 3.82 -9.42 -13.44
C GLU A 3 5.16 -8.83 -13.04
N LYS A 4 5.21 -7.53 -12.85
CA LYS A 4 6.45 -6.86 -12.47
C LYS A 4 6.16 -5.58 -11.73
N LEU A 5 7.16 -5.15 -10.94
CA LEU A 5 7.12 -3.87 -10.25
C LEU A 5 7.48 -2.77 -11.23
N GLU A 6 6.56 -1.84 -11.43
CA GLU A 6 6.78 -0.71 -12.32
C GLU A 6 7.03 0.55 -11.52
N PRO A 7 8.04 1.34 -11.89
CA PRO A 7 8.25 2.63 -11.23
C PRO A 7 7.13 3.60 -11.60
N GLY A 8 6.81 4.49 -10.66
CA GLY A 8 5.79 5.50 -10.83
C GLY A 8 6.34 6.89 -11.05
N PRO A 9 5.56 7.91 -10.73
CA PRO A 9 4.30 7.78 -9.98
C PRO A 9 3.14 7.29 -10.84
N VAL A 10 2.28 6.51 -10.21
CA VAL A 10 1.01 6.11 -10.78
C VAL A 10 -0.07 6.98 -10.16
N VAL A 11 -0.96 7.53 -10.98
CA VAL A 11 -2.02 8.42 -10.53
C VAL A 11 -3.38 7.78 -10.83
N VAL A 12 -4.20 7.64 -9.79
CA VAL A 12 -5.55 7.09 -9.92
C VAL A 12 -6.56 8.15 -9.46
N ASN A 13 -7.51 8.46 -10.35
CA ASN A 13 -8.58 9.42 -10.09
C ASN A 13 -9.84 8.65 -9.69
N ALA A 14 -9.97 8.31 -8.41
CA ALA A 14 -11.17 7.65 -7.90
C ALA A 14 -12.20 8.71 -7.48
N PRO A 15 -13.46 8.56 -7.90
CA PRO A 15 -14.49 9.58 -7.59
C PRO A 15 -14.71 9.83 -6.11
N SER A 16 -14.49 8.82 -5.27
CA SER A 16 -14.67 8.93 -3.82
C SER A 16 -13.54 9.65 -3.11
N LEU A 17 -12.41 9.85 -3.79
CA LEU A 17 -11.26 10.51 -3.18
C LEU A 17 -11.31 12.01 -3.42
N PRO A 18 -10.95 12.82 -2.43
CA PRO A 18 -10.96 14.29 -2.58
C PRO A 18 -9.91 14.80 -3.54
N LYS A 19 -8.88 14.00 -3.81
CA LYS A 19 -7.81 14.32 -4.76
C LYS A 19 -7.29 13.02 -5.37
N PRO A 20 -6.59 13.08 -6.53
CA PRO A 20 -6.01 11.89 -7.13
C PRO A 20 -5.03 11.19 -6.18
N PHE A 21 -5.08 9.87 -6.16
CA PHE A 21 -4.13 9.07 -5.39
C PHE A 21 -2.85 8.88 -6.21
N ARG A 22 -1.71 9.17 -5.61
CA ARG A 22 -0.41 9.04 -6.26
C ARG A 22 0.39 7.98 -5.53
N ALA A 23 0.83 6.97 -6.26
CA ALA A 23 1.68 5.92 -5.72
C ALA A 23 3.01 5.90 -6.47
N PRO A 24 4.14 5.74 -5.77
CA PRO A 24 5.45 5.69 -6.43
C PRO A 24 5.66 4.44 -7.27
N PHE A 25 4.94 3.34 -6.96
CA PHE A 25 5.09 2.07 -7.69
C PHE A 25 3.76 1.39 -7.89
N GLU A 26 3.69 0.50 -8.89
CA GLU A 26 2.55 -0.38 -9.08
C GLU A 26 3.02 -1.82 -9.30
N PHE A 27 2.12 -2.76 -9.01
CA PHE A 27 2.34 -4.18 -9.25
C PHE A 27 1.03 -4.80 -9.72
N ARG A 28 1.06 -5.52 -10.85
CA ARG A 28 -0.12 -6.15 -11.43
C ARG A 28 -0.07 -7.67 -11.28
N ASN A 29 -1.15 -8.23 -10.73
CA ASN A 29 -1.33 -9.68 -10.58
C ASN A 29 -2.81 -10.05 -10.74
N GLY A 30 -3.49 -9.47 -11.74
CA GLY A 30 -4.93 -9.54 -11.88
C GLY A 30 -5.63 -8.34 -11.26
N TRP A 31 -4.95 -7.71 -10.30
CA TRP A 31 -5.32 -6.43 -9.69
C TRP A 31 -4.22 -5.44 -9.97
N LEU A 32 -4.57 -4.16 -10.04
CA LEU A 32 -3.57 -3.11 -9.99
C LEU A 32 -3.29 -2.78 -8.52
N ASN A 33 -2.16 -3.21 -8.02
CA ASN A 33 -1.74 -2.91 -6.65
C ASN A 33 -0.88 -1.65 -6.66
N LEU A 34 -1.36 -0.62 -5.96
CA LEU A 34 -0.63 0.62 -5.78
C LEU A 34 0.24 0.46 -4.55
N ILE A 35 1.52 0.79 -4.68
CA ILE A 35 2.47 0.62 -3.59
C ILE A 35 2.94 1.99 -3.13
N ASP A 36 2.73 2.29 -1.86
CA ASP A 36 3.18 3.52 -1.23
C ASP A 36 4.10 3.21 -0.06
N ALA A 37 5.15 4.02 0.09
CA ALA A 37 6.11 3.88 1.17
C ALA A 37 5.90 4.99 2.20
N MET A 38 5.91 4.62 3.48
CA MET A 38 5.69 5.56 4.57
C MET A 38 6.76 5.41 5.64
N ALA A 39 7.41 6.51 5.98
CA ALA A 39 8.37 6.55 7.08
C ALA A 39 7.66 7.03 8.34
N PHE A 40 7.41 6.12 9.27
CA PHE A 40 6.77 6.42 10.56
C PHE A 40 7.79 6.72 11.65
N GLU A 41 9.07 6.50 11.40
CA GLU A 41 10.11 6.76 12.39
C GLU A 41 10.05 8.18 12.92
N GLY A 42 10.17 8.34 14.23
CA GLY A 42 10.14 9.64 14.87
C GLY A 42 8.76 10.26 15.04
N MET A 43 7.72 9.64 14.49
CA MET A 43 6.35 10.12 14.68
C MET A 43 5.81 9.70 16.04
N SER A 44 4.95 10.53 16.63
CA SER A 44 4.22 10.16 17.84
C SER A 44 3.17 9.10 17.50
N GLY A 45 2.65 8.42 18.54
CA GLY A 45 1.58 7.44 18.35
C GLY A 45 0.36 8.04 17.66
N SER A 46 0.01 9.29 18.00
CA SER A 46 -1.12 9.99 17.37
C SER A 46 -0.87 10.25 15.90
N GLU A 47 0.35 10.65 15.53
CA GLU A 47 0.71 10.90 14.13
C GLU A 47 0.67 9.61 13.32
N VAL A 48 1.20 8.51 13.87
CA VAL A 48 1.15 7.20 13.22
C VAL A 48 -0.30 6.79 12.99
N PHE A 49 -1.14 6.94 14.01
CA PHE A 49 -2.56 6.58 13.91
C PHE A 49 -3.28 7.40 12.85
N ASN A 50 -3.05 8.71 12.83
CA ASN A 50 -3.69 9.61 11.86
C ASN A 50 -3.28 9.28 10.43
N ARG A 51 -2.00 9.08 10.19
CA ARG A 51 -1.47 8.73 8.86
C ARG A 51 -2.00 7.38 8.39
N THR A 52 -1.98 6.40 9.30
CA THR A 52 -2.50 5.06 9.02
C THR A 52 -3.98 5.11 8.66
N SER A 53 -4.77 5.87 9.43
CA SER A 53 -6.21 5.97 9.21
C SER A 53 -6.54 6.60 7.87
N ILE A 54 -5.82 7.65 7.49
CA ILE A 54 -6.02 8.30 6.19
C ILE A 54 -5.76 7.32 5.05
N HIS A 55 -4.63 6.62 5.09
CA HIS A 55 -4.29 5.67 4.03
C HIS A 55 -5.19 4.45 4.04
N ALA A 56 -5.66 4.00 5.20
CA ALA A 56 -6.60 2.89 5.28
C ALA A 56 -7.92 3.25 4.58
N VAL A 57 -8.44 4.44 4.81
CA VAL A 57 -9.66 4.91 4.13
C VAL A 57 -9.42 5.06 2.64
N GLU A 58 -8.29 5.64 2.24
CA GLU A 58 -7.93 5.73 0.81
C GLU A 58 -7.89 4.36 0.16
N GLY A 59 -7.26 3.39 0.81
CA GLY A 59 -7.17 2.02 0.30
C GLY A 59 -8.54 1.36 0.16
N GLN A 60 -9.42 1.58 1.12
CA GLN A 60 -10.78 1.06 1.06
C GLN A 60 -11.55 1.67 -0.11
N LEU A 61 -11.47 2.98 -0.27
CA LEU A 61 -12.16 3.67 -1.36
C LEU A 61 -11.64 3.26 -2.73
N LEU A 62 -10.32 3.04 -2.83
CA LEU A 62 -9.73 2.50 -4.06
C LEU A 62 -10.27 1.10 -4.36
N ALA A 63 -10.34 0.23 -3.35
CA ALA A 63 -10.85 -1.13 -3.52
C ALA A 63 -12.32 -1.15 -3.92
N GLU A 64 -13.10 -0.16 -3.49
CA GLU A 64 -14.51 -0.03 -3.81
C GLU A 64 -14.77 0.60 -5.18
N TYR A 65 -13.75 1.15 -5.82
CA TYR A 65 -13.87 1.78 -7.13
C TYR A 65 -13.87 0.71 -8.23
N LYS A 66 -15.03 0.13 -8.48
CA LYS A 66 -15.18 -0.98 -9.43
C LYS A 66 -15.22 -0.56 -10.89
N GLU A 67 -15.44 0.72 -11.15
CA GLU A 67 -15.47 1.27 -12.52
C GLU A 67 -14.11 1.76 -12.98
N SER A 68 -13.06 1.43 -12.25
CA SER A 68 -11.69 1.80 -12.60
C SER A 68 -11.31 1.28 -13.98
N PRO A 69 -10.67 2.11 -14.84
CA PRO A 69 -10.18 1.65 -16.14
C PRO A 69 -9.04 0.62 -16.00
N TYR A 70 -8.49 0.46 -14.80
CA TYR A 70 -7.42 -0.49 -14.52
C TYR A 70 -7.92 -1.82 -13.95
N GLY A 71 -9.25 -2.01 -13.81
CA GLY A 71 -9.82 -3.16 -13.12
C GLY A 71 -9.80 -2.98 -11.61
N ASP A 72 -9.72 -4.08 -10.89
CA ASP A 72 -9.69 -4.03 -9.42
C ASP A 72 -8.40 -3.38 -8.92
N LEU A 73 -8.55 -2.52 -7.92
CA LEU A 73 -7.45 -1.80 -7.30
C LEU A 73 -7.18 -2.31 -5.89
N GLY A 74 -5.92 -2.29 -5.50
CA GLY A 74 -5.51 -2.59 -4.13
C GLY A 74 -4.41 -1.64 -3.69
N LEU A 75 -4.26 -1.46 -2.40
CA LEU A 75 -3.20 -0.63 -1.83
C LEU A 75 -2.28 -1.48 -0.97
N ILE A 76 -0.99 -1.35 -1.21
CA ILE A 76 0.05 -1.96 -0.39
C ILE A 76 0.87 -0.83 0.20
N VAL A 77 1.01 -0.82 1.53
CA VAL A 77 1.83 0.17 2.22
C VAL A 77 3.09 -0.51 2.73
N VAL A 78 4.24 0.07 2.42
CA VAL A 78 5.52 -0.36 2.98
C VAL A 78 5.90 0.66 4.05
N GLY A 79 5.85 0.23 5.30
CA GLY A 79 6.07 1.12 6.44
C GLY A 79 7.42 0.91 7.11
N LYS A 80 8.09 2.01 7.43
CA LYS A 80 9.33 2.00 8.20
C LYS A 80 9.05 2.53 9.60
N PHE A 81 9.33 1.69 10.60
CA PHE A 81 9.10 2.00 12.02
C PHE A 81 10.41 1.95 12.79
N GLY A 82 10.51 2.77 13.81
CA GLY A 82 11.63 2.71 14.74
C GLY A 82 11.48 1.56 15.73
N ALA A 83 12.58 1.21 16.40
CA ALA A 83 12.61 0.11 17.36
C ALA A 83 11.68 0.34 18.55
N ASP A 84 11.39 1.59 18.87
CA ASP A 84 10.51 2.00 19.97
C ASP A 84 9.03 2.09 19.55
N GLN A 85 8.72 1.77 18.33
CA GLN A 85 7.36 1.89 17.76
C GLN A 85 6.68 0.54 17.53
N LYS A 86 7.02 -0.49 18.27
CA LYS A 86 6.45 -1.83 18.10
C LYS A 86 4.93 -1.84 18.26
N GLU A 87 4.42 -1.12 19.24
CA GLU A 87 2.98 -1.05 19.48
C GLU A 87 2.27 -0.26 18.39
N ASP A 88 2.87 0.84 17.95
CA ASP A 88 2.32 1.64 16.86
C ASP A 88 2.27 0.84 15.57
N ARG A 89 3.31 0.04 15.30
CA ARG A 89 3.35 -0.84 14.13
C ARG A 89 2.23 -1.88 14.20
N ARG A 90 2.01 -2.48 15.36
CA ARG A 90 0.95 -3.47 15.55
C ARG A 90 -0.43 -2.86 15.28
N ARG A 91 -0.66 -1.66 15.83
CA ARG A 91 -1.92 -0.95 15.63
C ARG A 91 -2.14 -0.56 14.17
N ALA A 92 -1.10 -0.10 13.51
CA ALA A 92 -1.15 0.24 12.09
C ALA A 92 -1.53 -0.98 11.26
N ALA A 93 -0.91 -2.13 11.52
CA ALA A 93 -1.22 -3.36 10.81
C ALA A 93 -2.69 -3.77 10.99
N GLU A 94 -3.22 -3.64 12.20
CA GLU A 94 -4.62 -3.96 12.47
C GLU A 94 -5.58 -3.04 11.72
N VAL A 95 -5.29 -1.75 11.69
CA VAL A 95 -6.12 -0.77 10.99
C VAL A 95 -6.12 -1.05 9.49
N PHE A 96 -4.95 -1.28 8.91
CA PHE A 96 -4.84 -1.58 7.48
C PHE A 96 -5.58 -2.87 7.12
N GLU A 97 -5.43 -3.90 7.92
CA GLU A 97 -6.10 -5.18 7.69
C GLU A 97 -7.62 -5.03 7.63
N ARG A 98 -8.19 -4.22 8.52
CA ARG A 98 -9.63 -3.96 8.55
C ARG A 98 -10.14 -3.24 7.32
N HIS A 99 -9.27 -2.56 6.59
CA HIS A 99 -9.63 -1.77 5.43
C HIS A 99 -9.13 -2.39 4.12
N ALA A 100 -8.76 -3.67 4.15
CA ALA A 100 -8.26 -4.40 3.00
C ALA A 100 -6.98 -3.81 2.39
N VAL A 101 -6.17 -3.17 3.23
CA VAL A 101 -4.85 -2.68 2.83
C VAL A 101 -3.80 -3.66 3.34
N VAL A 102 -2.87 -4.03 2.48
CA VAL A 102 -1.75 -4.91 2.86
C VAL A 102 -0.61 -4.02 3.33
N MET A 103 -0.07 -4.31 4.51
CA MET A 103 1.09 -3.59 5.02
C MET A 103 2.28 -4.55 5.13
N HIS A 104 3.42 -4.09 4.62
CA HIS A 104 4.71 -4.73 4.83
C HIS A 104 5.63 -3.77 5.54
N THR A 105 6.50 -4.29 6.42
CA THR A 105 7.54 -3.46 7.02
C THR A 105 8.75 -3.38 6.09
N PHE A 106 9.62 -2.40 6.31
CA PHE A 106 10.85 -2.29 5.53
C PHE A 106 11.71 -3.56 5.66
N ALA A 107 11.69 -4.20 6.83
CA ALA A 107 12.40 -5.45 7.03
C ALA A 107 11.87 -6.58 6.13
N ALA A 108 10.61 -6.51 5.72
CA ALA A 108 9.99 -7.49 4.84
C ALA A 108 10.06 -7.09 3.36
N LEU A 109 10.61 -5.91 3.06
CA LEU A 109 10.62 -5.39 1.69
C LEU A 109 11.37 -6.32 0.72
N GLU A 110 12.50 -6.89 1.14
CA GLU A 110 13.22 -7.85 0.32
C GLU A 110 12.38 -9.07 -0.02
N GLY A 111 11.59 -9.56 0.93
CA GLY A 111 10.67 -10.66 0.71
C GLY A 111 9.61 -10.31 -0.30
N LEU A 112 9.08 -9.09 -0.24
CA LEU A 112 8.09 -8.61 -1.20
C LEU A 112 8.68 -8.53 -2.61
N ILE A 113 9.85 -7.96 -2.75
CA ILE A 113 10.54 -7.86 -4.03
C ILE A 113 10.81 -9.25 -4.60
N GLU A 114 11.27 -10.16 -3.77
CA GLU A 114 11.53 -11.53 -4.19
C GLU A 114 10.26 -12.24 -4.67
N GLN A 115 9.16 -12.02 -3.97
CA GLN A 115 7.87 -12.57 -4.37
C GLN A 115 7.45 -12.04 -5.73
N ILE A 116 7.58 -10.73 -5.94
CA ILE A 116 7.25 -10.09 -7.22
C ILE A 116 8.09 -10.67 -8.34
N ARG A 117 9.38 -10.85 -8.11
CA ARG A 117 10.28 -11.42 -9.11
C ARG A 117 9.90 -12.86 -9.47
N ARG A 118 9.52 -13.67 -8.48
CA ARG A 118 9.09 -15.04 -8.73
C ARG A 118 7.83 -15.09 -9.56
N GLU A 119 6.87 -14.23 -9.24
CA GLU A 119 5.62 -14.17 -9.99
C GLU A 119 5.84 -13.69 -11.42
N ALA A 120 6.76 -12.75 -11.60
CA ALA A 120 7.09 -12.24 -12.93
C ALA A 120 7.74 -13.30 -13.82
N HIS A 121 8.41 -14.29 -13.23
CA HIS A 121 9.07 -15.36 -13.96
C HIS A 121 8.24 -16.64 -14.12
N ARG A 122 7.02 -16.62 -13.65
CA ARG A 122 6.08 -17.73 -13.76
C ARG A 122 5.29 -17.70 -15.05
N VAL A 123 5.96 -17.71 -16.10
CA VAL A 123 5.24 -17.65 -17.40
C VAL A 123 5.23 -18.98 -18.08
#